data_44a0b4c052d3f0228927b200a2d0da79
#
_entry.id   44a0b4c052d3f0228927b200a2d0da79
#
_cell.length_a   1.000
_cell.length_b   1.000
_cell.length_c   1.000
_cell.angle_alpha   90.00
_cell.angle_beta   90.00
_cell.angle_gamma   90.00
#
_symmetry.space_group_name_H-M   'P 1'
#
loop_
_entity.id
_entity.type
_entity.pdbx_description
1 polymer ?
#
loop_
_entity_poly.entity_id
_entity_poly.type
_entity_poly.pdbx_seq_one_letter_code
_entity_poly.pdbx_strand_id
1 'polypeptide(L)'
;MNIKFSPPDITQAEIDEVVDALRSGWITTGPKTKEFERQIAAYCHTPKAVCLNSATAGLELVLRILGVQKGDEVITSAYTYTASASVIEHVGAKIVLCDTGEDGYEMDYDKMASLINEKTKVIIPVDIAGKICDYDKIYRIVEKKKSLFKPSNDLQEKFGRVILLADAAHSFGAVRHGKMSGEWADFTSFSFHAVKNLTTAEGGAVVFKNIDGVDPDELYREFMLWSLHGQSKDALSKMKIGAWEYDIKMCGQKCNMTDIMASIGLAQLKRYDKMLARRREIINRYDEAFQGLIIPVEHYGDDFASSGHLYLARIKGIDSETDRNAVIDKMAGCGIATNVHYKPLPMHTAYKSLGFDIKDYPVSYAKYANEISLPLHTLLTDEEVDYIIECFIKAVGEVTKNERPD
;
A
#
# COMPACT_ATOMS: atom_id res chain seq x y z
N MET A 1 -17.18 22.50 13.51
CA MET A 1 -15.85 21.88 13.69
C MET A 1 -15.08 21.91 12.37
N ASN A 2 -13.77 21.71 12.37
CA ASN A 2 -12.99 21.61 11.13
C ASN A 2 -12.13 20.33 11.22
N ILE A 3 -12.66 19.23 10.68
CA ILE A 3 -12.09 17.90 10.82
C ILE A 3 -11.31 17.55 9.54
N LYS A 4 -10.01 17.38 9.67
CA LYS A 4 -9.11 17.00 8.58
C LYS A 4 -9.27 15.51 8.23
N PHE A 5 -8.99 15.14 6.98
CA PHE A 5 -9.15 13.76 6.52
C PHE A 5 -8.13 12.80 7.14
N SER A 6 -6.84 13.10 7.04
CA SER A 6 -5.76 12.22 7.54
C SER A 6 -4.47 13.02 7.79
N PRO A 7 -4.44 13.89 8.81
CA PRO A 7 -3.21 14.59 9.18
C PRO A 7 -2.20 13.62 9.81
N PRO A 8 -0.89 13.86 9.64
CA PRO A 8 0.13 13.09 10.32
C PRO A 8 0.08 13.34 11.84
N ASP A 9 0.22 12.27 12.61
CA ASP A 9 0.30 12.33 14.08
C ASP A 9 1.78 12.40 14.49
N ILE A 10 2.26 13.62 14.75
CA ILE A 10 3.65 13.90 15.15
C ILE A 10 3.68 14.38 16.58
N THR A 11 4.49 13.75 17.40
CA THR A 11 4.73 14.09 18.82
C THR A 11 6.13 14.64 19.05
N GLN A 12 6.43 14.98 20.29
CA GLN A 12 7.78 15.41 20.66
C GLN A 12 8.84 14.31 20.41
N ALA A 13 8.44 13.02 20.46
CA ALA A 13 9.37 11.92 20.22
C ALA A 13 9.94 11.91 18.80
N GLU A 14 9.12 12.18 17.77
CA GLU A 14 9.57 12.29 16.40
C GLU A 14 10.48 13.51 16.22
N ILE A 15 10.14 14.64 16.84
CA ILE A 15 10.95 15.86 16.80
C ILE A 15 12.34 15.63 17.42
N ASP A 16 12.39 15.02 18.59
CA ASP A 16 13.64 14.75 19.30
C ASP A 16 14.55 13.79 18.51
N GLU A 17 13.98 12.76 17.90
CA GLU A 17 14.73 11.78 17.11
C GLU A 17 15.31 12.40 15.83
N VAL A 18 14.57 13.34 15.18
CA VAL A 18 15.07 14.11 14.03
C VAL A 18 16.16 15.09 14.46
N VAL A 19 15.98 15.79 15.58
CA VAL A 19 17.01 16.70 16.13
C VAL A 19 18.30 15.92 16.45
N ASP A 20 18.19 14.71 17.00
CA ASP A 20 19.34 13.84 17.25
C ASP A 20 20.06 13.47 15.94
N ALA A 21 19.33 13.09 14.87
CA ALA A 21 19.94 12.84 13.57
C ALA A 21 20.68 14.06 13.02
N LEU A 22 20.08 15.24 13.10
CA LEU A 22 20.71 16.49 12.64
C LEU A 22 21.98 16.82 13.43
N ARG A 23 21.95 16.65 14.77
CA ARG A 23 23.10 16.87 15.65
C ARG A 23 24.24 15.87 15.43
N SER A 24 23.91 14.64 15.05
CA SER A 24 24.92 13.62 14.74
C SER A 24 25.77 13.97 13.52
N GLY A 25 25.30 14.90 12.66
CA GLY A 25 25.88 15.22 11.37
C GLY A 25 25.64 14.17 10.29
N TRP A 26 24.93 13.09 10.61
CA TRP A 26 24.59 12.04 9.66
C TRP A 26 23.14 12.20 9.20
N ILE A 27 22.95 12.74 7.99
CA ILE A 27 21.61 13.13 7.47
C ILE A 27 21.18 12.37 6.21
N THR A 28 22.08 11.61 5.57
CA THR A 28 21.78 10.70 4.45
C THR A 28 21.55 9.27 4.98
N THR A 29 21.50 8.26 4.10
CA THR A 29 21.40 6.85 4.53
C THR A 29 22.55 6.48 5.47
N GLY A 30 22.25 6.10 6.67
CA GLY A 30 23.24 5.86 7.72
C GLY A 30 22.74 4.93 8.83
N PRO A 31 23.22 5.14 10.07
CA PRO A 31 22.91 4.25 11.20
C PRO A 31 21.42 4.17 11.52
N LYS A 32 20.65 5.28 11.45
CA LYS A 32 19.22 5.28 11.75
C LYS A 32 18.42 4.56 10.68
N THR A 33 18.77 4.69 9.43
CA THR A 33 18.14 3.92 8.33
C THR A 33 18.38 2.42 8.54
N LYS A 34 19.61 2.00 8.86
CA LYS A 34 19.93 0.59 9.12
C LYS A 34 19.18 0.04 10.33
N GLU A 35 19.05 0.82 11.39
CA GLU A 35 18.28 0.43 12.57
C GLU A 35 16.77 0.32 12.24
N PHE A 36 16.24 1.24 11.45
CA PHE A 36 14.84 1.19 11.04
C PHE A 36 14.56 -0.04 10.16
N GLU A 37 15.45 -0.36 9.20
CA GLU A 37 15.39 -1.61 8.40
C GLU A 37 15.35 -2.84 9.31
N ARG A 38 16.24 -2.90 10.30
CA ARG A 38 16.29 -4.01 11.27
C ARG A 38 14.98 -4.14 12.07
N GLN A 39 14.42 -3.02 12.53
CA GLN A 39 13.17 -3.02 13.30
C GLN A 39 11.96 -3.36 12.44
N ILE A 40 11.87 -2.89 11.18
CA ILE A 40 10.82 -3.28 10.23
C ILE A 40 10.89 -4.79 9.96
N ALA A 41 12.08 -5.32 9.66
CA ALA A 41 12.26 -6.75 9.43
C ALA A 41 11.80 -7.59 10.62
N ALA A 42 12.16 -7.18 11.84
CA ALA A 42 11.72 -7.84 13.06
C ALA A 42 10.19 -7.73 13.27
N TYR A 43 9.61 -6.56 13.05
CA TYR A 43 8.17 -6.33 13.19
C TYR A 43 7.34 -7.14 12.18
N CYS A 44 7.84 -7.29 10.95
CA CYS A 44 7.19 -8.06 9.89
C CYS A 44 7.56 -9.55 9.88
N HIS A 45 8.40 -10.04 10.82
CA HIS A 45 8.92 -11.41 10.86
C HIS A 45 9.59 -11.86 9.55
N THR A 46 10.32 -10.96 8.91
CA THR A 46 11.00 -11.21 7.63
C THR A 46 12.52 -11.18 7.77
N PRO A 47 13.29 -11.85 6.89
CA PRO A 47 14.75 -11.90 7.03
C PRO A 47 15.41 -10.53 6.89
N LYS A 48 14.87 -9.65 6.03
CA LYS A 48 15.41 -8.32 5.75
C LYS A 48 14.31 -7.34 5.40
N ALA A 49 14.61 -6.05 5.60
CA ALA A 49 13.86 -4.93 5.05
C ALA A 49 14.82 -3.96 4.37
N VAL A 50 14.36 -3.30 3.33
CA VAL A 50 15.08 -2.25 2.59
C VAL A 50 14.25 -0.98 2.65
N CYS A 51 14.77 0.07 3.28
CA CYS A 51 14.10 1.36 3.37
C CYS A 51 14.42 2.24 2.15
N LEU A 52 13.38 2.76 1.53
CA LEU A 52 13.40 3.56 0.32
C LEU A 52 12.64 4.89 0.51
N ASN A 53 12.73 5.79 -0.47
CA ASN A 53 12.03 7.07 -0.42
C ASN A 53 10.51 6.97 -0.67
N SER A 54 10.01 5.83 -1.13
CA SER A 54 8.57 5.59 -1.36
C SER A 54 8.26 4.11 -1.58
N ALA A 55 6.99 3.71 -1.39
CA ALA A 55 6.49 2.39 -1.80
C ALA A 55 6.58 2.20 -3.32
N THR A 56 6.34 3.26 -4.09
CA THR A 56 6.45 3.24 -5.56
C THR A 56 7.85 2.82 -6.00
N ALA A 57 8.89 3.39 -5.39
CA ALA A 57 10.26 2.96 -5.63
C ALA A 57 10.47 1.48 -5.25
N GLY A 58 9.87 1.03 -4.16
CA GLY A 58 9.92 -0.36 -3.74
C GLY A 58 9.31 -1.32 -4.77
N LEU A 59 8.11 -1.02 -5.24
CA LEU A 59 7.43 -1.80 -6.29
C LEU A 59 8.26 -1.84 -7.57
N GLU A 60 8.77 -0.69 -8.02
CA GLU A 60 9.59 -0.60 -9.24
C GLU A 60 10.90 -1.38 -9.10
N LEU A 61 11.61 -1.24 -7.97
CA LEU A 61 12.88 -1.95 -7.78
C LEU A 61 12.70 -3.47 -7.74
N VAL A 62 11.62 -3.97 -7.14
CA VAL A 62 11.31 -5.41 -7.18
C VAL A 62 11.13 -5.88 -8.63
N LEU A 63 10.37 -5.16 -9.46
CA LEU A 63 10.20 -5.52 -10.87
C LEU A 63 11.52 -5.51 -11.62
N ARG A 64 12.40 -4.54 -11.37
CA ARG A 64 13.74 -4.45 -11.99
C ARG A 64 14.66 -5.58 -11.56
N ILE A 65 14.72 -5.89 -10.26
CA ILE A 65 15.52 -6.99 -9.71
C ILE A 65 15.04 -8.33 -10.27
N LEU A 66 13.72 -8.50 -10.40
CA LEU A 66 13.14 -9.67 -11.06
C LEU A 66 13.40 -9.72 -12.57
N GLY A 67 13.95 -8.66 -13.18
CA GLY A 67 14.22 -8.59 -14.61
C GLY A 67 12.97 -8.50 -15.48
N VAL A 68 11.88 -7.96 -14.93
CA VAL A 68 10.65 -7.69 -15.69
C VAL A 68 10.89 -6.58 -16.71
N GLN A 69 10.49 -6.79 -17.96
CA GLN A 69 10.86 -5.95 -19.09
C GLN A 69 9.81 -5.95 -20.21
N LYS A 70 10.11 -5.25 -21.30
CA LYS A 70 9.28 -5.21 -22.50
C LYS A 70 8.98 -6.63 -23.02
N GLY A 71 7.71 -6.91 -23.21
CA GLY A 71 7.20 -8.22 -23.62
C GLY A 71 6.61 -9.05 -22.50
N ASP A 72 6.95 -8.74 -21.25
CA ASP A 72 6.37 -9.34 -20.06
C ASP A 72 5.03 -8.65 -19.72
N GLU A 73 4.19 -9.35 -18.96
CA GLU A 73 2.92 -8.86 -18.44
C GLU A 73 2.92 -8.92 -16.91
N VAL A 74 2.35 -7.86 -16.29
CA VAL A 74 2.14 -7.81 -14.84
C VAL A 74 0.67 -7.51 -14.58
N ILE A 75 0.04 -8.33 -13.73
CA ILE A 75 -1.38 -8.21 -13.37
C ILE A 75 -1.51 -7.38 -12.09
N THR A 76 -2.42 -6.40 -12.09
CA THR A 76 -2.81 -5.66 -10.88
C THR A 76 -4.28 -5.27 -10.92
N SER A 77 -4.80 -4.69 -9.82
CA SER A 77 -6.20 -4.28 -9.72
C SER A 77 -6.51 -3.05 -10.59
N ALA A 78 -7.72 -3.02 -11.18
CA ALA A 78 -8.28 -1.81 -11.78
C ALA A 78 -8.68 -0.77 -10.72
N TYR A 79 -8.94 -1.22 -9.49
CA TYR A 79 -9.33 -0.41 -8.34
C TYR A 79 -8.16 -0.24 -7.38
N THR A 80 -7.28 0.68 -7.69
CA THR A 80 -6.07 0.98 -6.89
C THR A 80 -5.55 2.38 -7.18
N TYR A 81 -4.56 2.80 -6.40
CA TYR A 81 -3.76 3.99 -6.71
C TYR A 81 -2.81 3.70 -7.88
N THR A 82 -2.48 4.75 -8.63
CA THR A 82 -1.66 4.62 -9.85
C THR A 82 -0.30 3.94 -9.63
N ALA A 83 0.28 4.01 -8.43
CA ALA A 83 1.60 3.43 -8.15
C ALA A 83 1.68 1.94 -8.49
N SER A 84 0.64 1.14 -8.16
CA SER A 84 0.62 -0.30 -8.45
C SER A 84 0.73 -0.63 -9.94
N ALA A 85 0.26 0.26 -10.82
CA ALA A 85 0.26 0.04 -12.27
C ALA A 85 1.33 0.85 -13.01
N SER A 86 1.65 2.08 -12.59
CA SER A 86 2.64 2.92 -13.26
C SER A 86 4.04 2.32 -13.24
N VAL A 87 4.42 1.62 -12.18
CA VAL A 87 5.72 0.95 -12.09
C VAL A 87 5.90 -0.15 -13.13
N ILE A 88 4.79 -0.73 -13.62
CA ILE A 88 4.81 -1.73 -14.70
C ILE A 88 5.22 -1.06 -16.01
N GLU A 89 4.66 0.13 -16.28
CA GLU A 89 5.03 0.94 -17.45
C GLU A 89 6.47 1.43 -17.35
N HIS A 90 6.95 1.81 -16.14
CA HIS A 90 8.33 2.28 -15.93
C HIS A 90 9.38 1.22 -16.27
N VAL A 91 9.07 -0.06 -16.14
CA VAL A 91 9.97 -1.15 -16.55
C VAL A 91 9.71 -1.63 -17.97
N GLY A 92 8.76 -1.02 -18.69
CA GLY A 92 8.42 -1.32 -20.07
C GLY A 92 7.57 -2.58 -20.26
N ALA A 93 7.06 -3.16 -19.18
CA ALA A 93 6.14 -4.29 -19.23
C ALA A 93 4.70 -3.86 -19.52
N LYS A 94 3.86 -4.80 -19.95
CA LYS A 94 2.44 -4.54 -20.21
C LYS A 94 1.62 -4.62 -18.92
N ILE A 95 0.86 -3.58 -18.65
CA ILE A 95 -0.15 -3.57 -17.59
C ILE A 95 -1.31 -4.48 -17.99
N VAL A 96 -1.71 -5.38 -17.09
CA VAL A 96 -2.92 -6.18 -17.19
C VAL A 96 -3.79 -5.87 -15.98
N LEU A 97 -4.89 -5.15 -16.19
CA LEU A 97 -5.82 -4.79 -15.12
C LEU A 97 -6.84 -5.89 -14.90
N CYS A 98 -7.08 -6.22 -13.64
CA CYS A 98 -8.11 -7.14 -13.19
C CYS A 98 -9.19 -6.37 -12.44
N ASP A 99 -10.47 -6.65 -12.73
CA ASP A 99 -11.60 -6.08 -12.00
C ASP A 99 -11.63 -6.61 -10.54
N THR A 100 -12.35 -5.93 -9.66
CA THR A 100 -12.54 -6.38 -8.27
C THR A 100 -13.60 -7.48 -8.17
N GLY A 101 -13.51 -8.30 -7.12
CA GLY A 101 -14.58 -9.22 -6.73
C GLY A 101 -15.81 -8.48 -6.18
N GLU A 102 -16.95 -9.13 -6.11
CA GLU A 102 -18.21 -8.52 -5.61
C GLU A 102 -18.14 -8.14 -4.12
N ASP A 103 -17.59 -9.05 -3.29
CA ASP A 103 -17.64 -8.98 -1.82
C ASP A 103 -16.53 -8.13 -1.16
N GLY A 104 -15.65 -7.51 -1.92
CA GLY A 104 -14.52 -6.76 -1.34
C GLY A 104 -13.88 -5.83 -2.34
N TYR A 105 -12.69 -5.33 -2.00
CA TYR A 105 -11.90 -4.49 -2.89
C TYR A 105 -10.71 -5.24 -3.51
N GLU A 106 -10.55 -6.51 -3.18
CA GLU A 106 -9.55 -7.39 -3.77
C GLU A 106 -9.90 -7.68 -5.25
N MET A 107 -8.90 -8.06 -6.03
CA MET A 107 -9.13 -8.54 -7.40
C MET A 107 -10.10 -9.75 -7.40
N ASP A 108 -10.92 -9.85 -8.42
CA ASP A 108 -11.66 -11.09 -8.70
C ASP A 108 -10.64 -12.19 -9.04
N TYR A 109 -10.48 -13.15 -8.15
CA TYR A 109 -9.46 -14.19 -8.27
C TYR A 109 -9.72 -15.16 -9.45
N ASP A 110 -10.96 -15.37 -9.86
CA ASP A 110 -11.28 -16.21 -11.01
C ASP A 110 -10.96 -15.47 -12.32
N LYS A 111 -11.28 -14.18 -12.41
CA LYS A 111 -10.81 -13.32 -13.50
C LYS A 111 -9.29 -13.24 -13.52
N MET A 112 -8.63 -12.99 -12.39
CA MET A 112 -7.17 -12.97 -12.27
C MET A 112 -6.56 -14.29 -12.79
N ALA A 113 -7.12 -15.43 -12.41
CA ALA A 113 -6.66 -16.73 -12.91
C ALA A 113 -6.78 -16.84 -14.43
N SER A 114 -7.82 -16.29 -15.05
CA SER A 114 -8.01 -16.32 -16.50
C SER A 114 -7.02 -15.44 -17.25
N LEU A 115 -6.52 -14.36 -16.62
CA LEU A 115 -5.56 -13.42 -17.20
C LEU A 115 -4.12 -13.97 -17.21
N ILE A 116 -3.79 -14.97 -16.39
CA ILE A 116 -2.45 -15.57 -16.32
C ILE A 116 -2.15 -16.33 -17.61
N ASN A 117 -1.05 -15.98 -18.26
CA ASN A 117 -0.54 -16.58 -19.49
C ASN A 117 1.00 -16.68 -19.47
N GLU A 118 1.62 -17.13 -20.57
CA GLU A 118 3.08 -17.37 -20.66
C GLU A 118 3.93 -16.09 -20.51
N LYS A 119 3.35 -14.89 -20.70
CA LYS A 119 4.03 -13.61 -20.52
C LYS A 119 3.92 -13.07 -19.09
N THR A 120 3.01 -13.62 -18.29
CA THR A 120 2.77 -13.13 -16.92
C THR A 120 3.94 -13.49 -16.01
N LYS A 121 4.63 -12.47 -15.47
CA LYS A 121 5.77 -12.63 -14.57
C LYS A 121 5.41 -12.36 -13.10
N VAL A 122 4.61 -11.33 -12.87
CA VAL A 122 4.29 -10.85 -11.54
C VAL A 122 2.79 -10.56 -11.42
N ILE A 123 2.23 -10.79 -10.26
CA ILE A 123 0.93 -10.26 -9.85
C ILE A 123 1.19 -9.28 -8.70
N ILE A 124 0.58 -8.10 -8.78
CA ILE A 124 0.61 -7.08 -7.72
C ILE A 124 -0.78 -7.00 -7.07
N PRO A 125 -1.07 -7.84 -6.06
CA PRO A 125 -2.27 -7.67 -5.23
C PRO A 125 -2.14 -6.39 -4.40
N VAL A 126 -3.29 -5.75 -4.10
CA VAL A 126 -3.32 -4.50 -3.34
C VAL A 126 -4.13 -4.68 -2.07
N ASP A 127 -3.51 -4.49 -0.92
CA ASP A 127 -4.10 -4.62 0.41
C ASP A 127 -4.93 -3.36 0.77
N ILE A 128 -6.02 -3.10 0.03
CA ILE A 128 -6.85 -1.90 0.17
C ILE A 128 -7.36 -1.73 1.61
N ALA A 129 -7.40 -0.48 2.08
CA ALA A 129 -7.88 -0.07 3.41
C ALA A 129 -7.11 -0.70 4.59
N GLY A 130 -6.06 -1.47 4.29
CA GLY A 130 -5.25 -2.17 5.29
C GLY A 130 -5.68 -3.62 5.51
N LYS A 131 -6.60 -4.16 4.72
CA LYS A 131 -6.99 -5.57 4.76
C LYS A 131 -6.05 -6.39 3.85
N ILE A 132 -5.45 -7.42 4.42
CA ILE A 132 -4.58 -8.36 3.68
C ILE A 132 -5.43 -9.19 2.71
N CYS A 133 -5.02 -9.24 1.43
CA CYS A 133 -5.63 -10.09 0.40
C CYS A 133 -5.60 -11.58 0.78
N ASP A 134 -6.45 -12.39 0.15
CA ASP A 134 -6.40 -13.85 0.31
C ASP A 134 -5.22 -14.47 -0.47
N TYR A 135 -4.00 -14.30 0.09
CA TYR A 135 -2.79 -14.84 -0.51
C TYR A 135 -2.80 -16.37 -0.62
N ASP A 136 -3.49 -17.08 0.27
CA ASP A 136 -3.63 -18.54 0.16
C ASP A 136 -4.36 -18.93 -1.12
N LYS A 137 -5.43 -18.19 -1.47
CA LYS A 137 -6.17 -18.39 -2.72
C LYS A 137 -5.31 -18.01 -3.92
N ILE A 138 -4.58 -16.88 -3.85
CA ILE A 138 -3.68 -16.42 -4.93
C ILE A 138 -2.58 -17.48 -5.16
N TYR A 139 -1.91 -17.96 -4.11
CA TYR A 139 -0.87 -19.00 -4.24
C TYR A 139 -1.40 -20.29 -4.87
N ARG A 140 -2.58 -20.77 -4.45
CA ARG A 140 -3.21 -21.93 -5.07
C ARG A 140 -3.46 -21.73 -6.57
N ILE A 141 -3.80 -20.52 -7.01
CA ILE A 141 -3.99 -20.18 -8.43
C ILE A 141 -2.66 -20.20 -9.17
N VAL A 142 -1.65 -19.49 -8.70
CA VAL A 142 -0.35 -19.42 -9.39
C VAL A 142 0.35 -20.79 -9.44
N GLU A 143 0.20 -21.62 -8.42
CA GLU A 143 0.70 -23.00 -8.43
C GLU A 143 0.00 -23.87 -9.48
N LYS A 144 -1.35 -23.79 -9.58
CA LYS A 144 -2.09 -24.49 -10.63
C LYS A 144 -1.69 -24.04 -12.06
N LYS A 145 -1.24 -22.82 -12.21
CA LYS A 145 -0.85 -22.21 -13.48
C LYS A 145 0.65 -22.22 -13.75
N LYS A 146 1.45 -22.84 -12.88
CA LYS A 146 2.94 -22.79 -12.96
C LYS A 146 3.51 -23.31 -14.29
N SER A 147 2.82 -24.21 -14.98
CA SER A 147 3.26 -24.70 -16.31
C SER A 147 3.25 -23.62 -17.39
N LEU A 148 2.50 -22.53 -17.20
CA LEU A 148 2.49 -21.37 -18.09
C LEU A 148 3.66 -20.42 -17.83
N PHE A 149 4.27 -20.47 -16.65
CA PHE A 149 5.34 -19.58 -16.30
C PHE A 149 6.62 -19.86 -17.09
N LYS A 150 7.15 -18.86 -17.75
CA LYS A 150 8.39 -18.93 -18.54
C LYS A 150 9.43 -18.00 -17.91
N PRO A 151 10.34 -18.51 -17.07
CA PRO A 151 11.38 -17.68 -16.45
C PRO A 151 12.29 -17.08 -17.50
N SER A 152 12.74 -15.84 -17.26
CA SER A 152 13.65 -15.09 -18.15
C SER A 152 15.07 -15.00 -17.58
N ASN A 153 15.27 -15.40 -16.32
CA ASN A 153 16.55 -15.38 -15.63
C ASN A 153 16.55 -16.34 -14.43
N ASP A 154 17.73 -16.56 -13.85
CA ASP A 154 17.97 -17.50 -12.74
C ASP A 154 17.11 -17.18 -11.50
N LEU A 155 16.86 -15.90 -11.21
CA LEU A 155 16.04 -15.53 -10.06
C LEU A 155 14.57 -15.94 -10.26
N GLN A 156 14.03 -15.71 -11.47
CA GLN A 156 12.67 -16.17 -11.81
C GLN A 156 12.58 -17.70 -11.84
N GLU A 157 13.65 -18.41 -12.25
CA GLU A 157 13.68 -19.89 -12.22
C GLU A 157 13.53 -20.44 -10.79
N LYS A 158 14.14 -19.80 -9.79
CA LYS A 158 14.00 -20.19 -8.37
C LYS A 158 12.58 -20.11 -7.86
N PHE A 159 11.75 -19.21 -8.36
CA PHE A 159 10.32 -19.17 -8.03
C PHE A 159 9.51 -20.25 -8.76
N GLY A 160 9.84 -20.56 -10.00
CA GLY A 160 9.17 -21.58 -10.83
C GLY A 160 7.68 -21.32 -11.10
N ARG A 161 7.16 -20.14 -10.75
CA ARG A 161 5.77 -19.70 -10.89
C ARG A 161 5.70 -18.18 -10.98
N VAL A 162 4.52 -17.66 -11.31
CA VAL A 162 4.25 -16.22 -11.22
C VAL A 162 4.52 -15.71 -9.81
N ILE A 163 5.24 -14.60 -9.70
CA ILE A 163 5.76 -14.04 -8.46
C ILE A 163 4.74 -13.06 -7.87
N LEU A 164 4.59 -13.05 -6.55
CA LEU A 164 3.65 -12.17 -5.86
C LEU A 164 4.39 -11.00 -5.23
N LEU A 165 4.04 -9.79 -5.65
CA LEU A 165 4.52 -8.52 -5.12
C LEU A 165 3.35 -7.77 -4.49
N ALA A 166 3.22 -7.78 -3.17
CA ALA A 166 2.15 -7.06 -2.50
C ALA A 166 2.36 -5.55 -2.56
N ASP A 167 1.37 -4.82 -3.08
CA ASP A 167 1.22 -3.40 -2.76
C ASP A 167 0.52 -3.30 -1.41
N ALA A 168 1.32 -3.25 -0.38
CA ALA A 168 0.92 -3.22 1.02
C ALA A 168 0.97 -1.78 1.59
N ALA A 169 0.80 -0.78 0.71
CA ALA A 169 0.86 0.63 1.11
C ALA A 169 -0.13 1.00 2.23
N HIS A 170 -1.14 0.16 2.47
CA HIS A 170 -2.13 0.35 3.52
C HIS A 170 -2.02 -0.67 4.66
N SER A 171 -1.32 -1.79 4.51
CA SER A 171 -1.46 -2.94 5.42
C SER A 171 -0.31 -3.13 6.41
N PHE A 172 0.61 -2.17 6.57
CA PHE A 172 1.64 -2.27 7.60
C PHE A 172 0.98 -2.46 8.98
N GLY A 173 1.37 -3.53 9.70
CA GLY A 173 0.78 -3.92 10.98
C GLY A 173 -0.51 -4.73 10.90
N ALA A 174 -1.04 -5.01 9.71
CA ALA A 174 -2.16 -5.94 9.56
C ALA A 174 -1.71 -7.39 9.78
N VAL A 175 -2.66 -8.21 10.27
CA VAL A 175 -2.44 -9.63 10.56
C VAL A 175 -3.55 -10.46 9.91
N ARG A 176 -3.20 -11.64 9.36
CA ARG A 176 -4.13 -12.65 8.87
C ARG A 176 -3.60 -14.03 9.21
N HIS A 177 -4.45 -14.93 9.75
CA HIS A 177 -4.07 -16.29 10.18
C HIS A 177 -2.79 -16.31 11.04
N GLY A 178 -2.64 -15.31 11.93
CA GLY A 178 -1.47 -15.16 12.81
C GLY A 178 -0.18 -14.70 12.14
N LYS A 179 -0.20 -14.34 10.86
CA LYS A 179 0.96 -13.83 10.10
C LYS A 179 0.82 -12.34 9.82
N MET A 180 1.92 -11.61 9.94
CA MET A 180 2.00 -10.20 9.58
C MET A 180 1.90 -9.99 8.06
N SER A 181 1.48 -8.79 7.64
CA SER A 181 1.36 -8.45 6.21
C SER A 181 2.61 -8.79 5.40
N GLY A 182 3.82 -8.55 5.92
CA GLY A 182 5.08 -8.85 5.24
C GLY A 182 5.39 -10.33 5.03
N GLU A 183 4.68 -11.24 5.70
CA GLU A 183 4.92 -12.69 5.62
C GLU A 183 4.13 -13.39 4.50
N TRP A 184 3.26 -12.68 3.78
CA TRP A 184 2.33 -13.30 2.84
C TRP A 184 2.85 -13.38 1.40
N ALA A 185 3.17 -12.28 0.78
CA ALA A 185 3.69 -12.24 -0.59
C ALA A 185 5.17 -12.63 -0.66
N ASP A 186 5.70 -12.87 -1.85
CA ASP A 186 7.14 -13.10 -2.05
C ASP A 186 7.93 -11.84 -1.73
N PHE A 187 7.40 -10.69 -2.18
CA PHE A 187 7.84 -9.35 -1.86
C PHE A 187 6.66 -8.52 -1.39
N THR A 188 6.88 -7.65 -0.42
CA THR A 188 5.86 -6.74 0.12
C THR A 188 6.41 -5.32 0.17
N SER A 189 5.72 -4.37 -0.45
CA SER A 189 6.10 -2.95 -0.45
C SER A 189 5.16 -2.14 0.41
N PHE A 190 5.68 -1.53 1.48
CA PHE A 190 4.98 -0.64 2.40
C PHE A 190 5.21 0.82 2.08
N SER A 191 4.20 1.66 2.34
CA SER A 191 4.30 3.12 2.23
C SER A 191 4.34 3.77 3.61
N PHE A 192 5.23 4.74 3.75
CA PHE A 192 5.36 5.61 4.91
C PHE A 192 5.16 7.08 4.53
N HIS A 193 4.38 7.34 3.48
CA HIS A 193 3.95 8.69 3.10
C HIS A 193 3.18 9.38 4.24
N ALA A 194 3.13 10.70 4.24
CA ALA A 194 2.56 11.53 5.32
C ALA A 194 1.15 11.15 5.78
N VAL A 195 0.31 10.60 4.90
CA VAL A 195 -1.08 10.21 5.22
C VAL A 195 -1.21 8.77 5.73
N LYS A 196 -0.11 7.99 5.77
CA LYS A 196 -0.15 6.58 6.19
C LYS A 196 -0.18 6.44 7.71
N ASN A 197 -0.55 5.26 8.19
CA ASN A 197 -0.66 4.97 9.62
C ASN A 197 0.66 5.18 10.36
N LEU A 198 1.77 4.73 9.77
CA LEU A 198 3.13 5.06 10.15
C LEU A 198 3.71 5.95 9.07
N THR A 199 4.31 7.07 9.44
CA THR A 199 4.90 8.00 8.48
C THR A 199 6.38 8.29 8.72
N THR A 200 7.08 8.55 7.61
CA THR A 200 8.44 9.14 7.59
C THR A 200 8.47 10.44 6.79
N ALA A 201 7.31 11.14 6.67
CA ALA A 201 6.97 12.23 5.75
C ALA A 201 6.85 11.71 4.31
N GLU A 202 7.92 11.37 3.67
CA GLU A 202 8.03 10.51 2.49
C GLU A 202 8.81 9.25 2.87
N GLY A 203 8.45 8.10 2.30
CA GLY A 203 9.17 6.86 2.55
C GLY A 203 8.39 5.60 2.19
N GLY A 204 9.10 4.51 2.23
CA GLY A 204 8.58 3.16 2.07
C GLY A 204 9.61 2.13 2.46
N ALA A 205 9.20 0.88 2.50
CA ALA A 205 10.09 -0.24 2.71
C ALA A 205 9.66 -1.45 1.89
N VAL A 206 10.61 -2.22 1.41
CA VAL A 206 10.37 -3.56 0.87
C VAL A 206 10.84 -4.58 1.88
N VAL A 207 9.99 -5.56 2.17
CA VAL A 207 10.37 -6.80 2.85
C VAL A 207 10.14 -7.99 1.92
N PHE A 208 10.81 -9.10 2.18
CA PHE A 208 10.67 -10.31 1.38
C PHE A 208 10.82 -11.56 2.24
N LYS A 209 10.20 -12.64 1.79
CA LYS A 209 10.33 -13.94 2.44
C LYS A 209 11.67 -14.60 2.14
N ASN A 210 12.01 -15.64 2.89
CA ASN A 210 13.06 -16.55 2.45
C ASN A 210 12.66 -17.20 1.11
N ILE A 211 13.56 -17.13 0.15
CA ILE A 211 13.40 -17.69 -1.20
C ILE A 211 14.43 -18.80 -1.33
N ASP A 212 13.99 -20.00 -1.66
CA ASP A 212 14.88 -21.16 -1.78
C ASP A 212 15.99 -20.91 -2.78
N GLY A 213 17.23 -21.09 -2.33
CA GLY A 213 18.41 -20.87 -3.15
C GLY A 213 18.78 -19.41 -3.40
N VAL A 214 18.18 -18.45 -2.67
CA VAL A 214 18.56 -17.02 -2.67
C VAL A 214 19.07 -16.64 -1.29
N ASP A 215 20.30 -16.11 -1.20
CA ASP A 215 20.82 -15.52 0.02
C ASP A 215 20.13 -14.17 0.28
N PRO A 216 19.44 -13.99 1.43
CA PRO A 216 18.79 -12.71 1.75
C PRO A 216 19.77 -11.51 1.79
N ASP A 217 21.03 -11.74 2.13
CA ASP A 217 22.05 -10.67 2.13
C ASP A 217 22.47 -10.28 0.71
N GLU A 218 22.48 -11.23 -0.24
CA GLU A 218 22.73 -10.92 -1.66
C GLU A 218 21.57 -10.13 -2.25
N LEU A 219 20.34 -10.56 -1.99
CA LEU A 219 19.15 -9.84 -2.45
C LEU A 219 19.09 -8.42 -1.86
N TYR A 220 19.41 -8.27 -0.56
CA TYR A 220 19.52 -6.96 0.08
C TYR A 220 20.58 -6.08 -0.61
N ARG A 221 21.76 -6.63 -0.92
CA ARG A 221 22.81 -5.90 -1.66
C ARG A 221 22.35 -5.45 -3.04
N GLU A 222 21.56 -6.27 -3.73
CA GLU A 222 20.99 -5.92 -5.03
C GLU A 222 20.05 -4.71 -4.92
N PHE A 223 19.16 -4.67 -3.91
CA PHE A 223 18.34 -3.49 -3.63
C PHE A 223 19.20 -2.25 -3.35
N MET A 224 20.29 -2.40 -2.59
CA MET A 224 21.17 -1.27 -2.30
C MET A 224 21.87 -0.75 -3.55
N LEU A 225 22.31 -1.63 -4.46
CA LEU A 225 22.87 -1.24 -5.76
C LEU A 225 21.82 -0.44 -6.56
N TRP A 226 20.63 -0.99 -6.75
CA TRP A 226 19.57 -0.34 -7.51
C TRP A 226 19.16 1.02 -6.93
N SER A 227 19.07 1.14 -5.59
CA SER A 227 18.62 2.36 -4.92
C SER A 227 19.67 3.47 -4.81
N LEU A 228 20.95 3.17 -5.09
CA LEU A 228 22.10 4.07 -4.93
C LEU A 228 22.95 4.19 -6.22
N HIS A 229 22.33 4.39 -7.37
CA HIS A 229 23.02 4.57 -8.66
C HIS A 229 23.87 3.37 -9.11
N GLY A 230 23.68 2.18 -8.56
CA GLY A 230 24.54 1.03 -8.84
C GLY A 230 25.90 1.09 -8.19
N GLN A 231 26.11 1.94 -7.17
CA GLN A 231 27.39 2.09 -6.48
C GLN A 231 27.72 0.86 -5.63
N SER A 232 28.94 0.34 -5.77
CA SER A 232 29.43 -0.82 -4.99
C SER A 232 29.70 -0.54 -3.51
N LYS A 233 29.73 0.74 -3.09
CA LYS A 233 29.91 1.17 -1.70
C LYS A 233 28.86 2.23 -1.34
N ASP A 234 28.22 2.05 -0.19
CA ASP A 234 27.36 3.07 0.40
C ASP A 234 28.15 4.20 1.09
N ALA A 235 27.46 5.21 1.62
CA ALA A 235 28.08 6.35 2.28
C ALA A 235 28.88 5.93 3.53
N LEU A 236 28.36 4.96 4.32
CA LEU A 236 29.06 4.45 5.52
C LEU A 236 30.40 3.77 5.16
N SER A 237 30.40 2.97 4.10
CA SER A 237 31.61 2.28 3.64
C SER A 237 32.67 3.24 3.09
N LYS A 238 32.25 4.39 2.53
CA LYS A 238 33.16 5.44 2.00
C LYS A 238 33.83 6.28 3.09
N MET A 239 33.29 6.32 4.31
CA MET A 239 33.84 7.09 5.45
C MET A 239 35.19 6.54 5.98
N LYS A 240 35.57 5.32 5.63
CA LYS A 240 36.86 4.79 6.03
C LYS A 240 37.98 5.56 5.31
N ILE A 241 38.98 6.02 6.08
CA ILE A 241 40.14 6.76 5.54
C ILE A 241 40.76 5.95 4.41
N GLY A 242 40.91 6.54 3.23
CA GLY A 242 41.47 5.89 2.02
C GLY A 242 40.46 5.06 1.19
N ALA A 243 39.18 4.99 1.60
CA ALA A 243 38.16 4.19 0.89
C ALA A 243 37.41 4.94 -0.23
N TRP A 244 38.07 5.87 -0.92
CA TRP A 244 37.49 6.71 -1.97
C TRP A 244 37.05 5.94 -3.22
N GLU A 245 37.74 4.84 -3.55
CA GLU A 245 37.51 4.07 -4.76
C GLU A 245 36.23 3.24 -4.66
N TYR A 246 35.37 3.37 -5.64
CA TYR A 246 34.14 2.59 -5.80
C TYR A 246 33.87 2.34 -7.28
N ASP A 247 33.04 1.38 -7.60
CA ASP A 247 32.61 1.05 -8.95
C ASP A 247 31.09 1.30 -9.11
N ILE A 248 30.67 1.62 -10.33
CA ILE A 248 29.26 1.67 -10.75
C ILE A 248 28.96 0.38 -11.51
N LYS A 249 28.27 -0.54 -10.85
CA LYS A 249 27.95 -1.86 -11.40
C LYS A 249 26.84 -1.83 -12.44
N MET A 250 25.94 -0.85 -12.34
CA MET A 250 24.78 -0.66 -13.23
C MET A 250 24.27 0.79 -13.17
N CYS A 251 23.43 1.19 -14.13
CA CYS A 251 22.71 2.46 -14.08
C CYS A 251 21.47 2.30 -13.17
N GLY A 252 21.68 2.38 -11.86
CA GLY A 252 20.63 2.27 -10.87
C GLY A 252 19.88 3.59 -10.63
N GLN A 253 18.88 3.53 -9.77
CA GLN A 253 18.04 4.66 -9.34
C GLN A 253 18.70 5.44 -8.18
N LYS A 254 18.11 6.59 -7.82
CA LYS A 254 18.42 7.29 -6.56
C LYS A 254 17.15 7.43 -5.74
N CYS A 255 16.87 6.42 -4.91
CA CYS A 255 15.62 6.31 -4.15
C CYS A 255 15.80 5.75 -2.73
N ASN A 256 16.98 5.88 -2.17
CA ASN A 256 17.29 5.49 -0.80
C ASN A 256 16.58 6.38 0.23
N MET A 257 16.29 5.84 1.41
CA MET A 257 15.82 6.60 2.57
C MET A 257 16.98 7.33 3.24
N THR A 258 16.70 8.49 3.86
CA THR A 258 17.65 9.25 4.66
C THR A 258 17.47 8.98 6.16
N ASP A 259 18.50 9.24 6.96
CA ASP A 259 18.41 9.10 8.43
C ASP A 259 17.41 10.08 9.06
N ILE A 260 17.17 11.23 8.43
CA ILE A 260 16.12 12.16 8.86
C ILE A 260 14.74 11.48 8.75
N MET A 261 14.44 10.84 7.62
CA MET A 261 13.20 10.11 7.40
C MET A 261 13.11 8.89 8.35
N ALA A 262 14.19 8.13 8.45
CA ALA A 262 14.26 6.96 9.34
C ALA A 262 14.06 7.33 10.81
N SER A 263 14.50 8.51 11.25
CA SER A 263 14.30 9.02 12.61
C SER A 263 12.82 9.14 12.97
N ILE A 264 12.02 9.71 12.07
CA ILE A 264 10.58 9.80 12.25
C ILE A 264 10.00 8.39 12.37
N GLY A 265 10.38 7.48 11.46
CA GLY A 265 9.91 6.09 11.45
C GLY A 265 10.24 5.31 12.72
N LEU A 266 11.45 5.48 13.26
CA LEU A 266 11.88 4.85 14.52
C LEU A 266 11.03 5.30 15.71
N ALA A 267 10.73 6.59 15.82
CA ALA A 267 9.87 7.13 16.87
C ALA A 267 8.42 6.65 16.71
N GLN A 268 7.89 6.67 15.47
CA GLN A 268 6.54 6.18 15.13
C GLN A 268 6.38 4.69 15.49
N LEU A 269 7.34 3.85 15.12
CA LEU A 269 7.27 2.40 15.32
C LEU A 269 7.17 2.03 16.81
N LYS A 270 7.83 2.78 17.70
CA LYS A 270 7.77 2.55 19.17
C LYS A 270 6.35 2.67 19.75
N ARG A 271 5.47 3.43 19.10
CA ARG A 271 4.09 3.67 19.55
C ARG A 271 3.03 3.13 18.58
N TYR A 272 3.46 2.41 17.55
CA TYR A 272 2.60 2.03 16.43
C TYR A 272 1.40 1.16 16.84
N ASP A 273 1.60 0.19 17.73
CA ASP A 273 0.50 -0.67 18.21
C ASP A 273 -0.61 0.13 18.93
N LYS A 274 -0.25 1.21 19.66
CA LYS A 274 -1.23 2.12 20.26
C LYS A 274 -2.00 2.91 19.18
N MET A 275 -1.33 3.28 18.10
CA MET A 275 -1.97 3.95 16.98
C MET A 275 -2.96 3.02 16.25
N LEU A 276 -2.61 1.75 16.06
CA LEU A 276 -3.52 0.73 15.51
C LEU A 276 -4.72 0.48 16.43
N ALA A 277 -4.51 0.41 17.75
CA ALA A 277 -5.58 0.25 18.74
C ALA A 277 -6.59 1.42 18.65
N ARG A 278 -6.12 2.68 18.60
CA ARG A 278 -7.01 3.85 18.46
C ARG A 278 -7.82 3.82 17.15
N ARG A 279 -7.22 3.44 16.05
CA ARG A 279 -7.92 3.29 14.77
C ARG A 279 -9.01 2.22 14.86
N ARG A 280 -8.73 1.10 15.53
CA ARG A 280 -9.71 0.04 15.77
C ARG A 280 -10.90 0.52 16.59
N GLU A 281 -10.68 1.31 17.64
CA GLU A 281 -11.75 1.91 18.45
C GLU A 281 -12.69 2.77 17.57
N ILE A 282 -12.11 3.64 16.72
CA ILE A 282 -12.90 4.50 15.84
C ILE A 282 -13.68 3.68 14.82
N ILE A 283 -13.06 2.66 14.19
CA ILE A 283 -13.72 1.78 13.24
C ILE A 283 -14.92 1.07 13.89
N ASN A 284 -14.76 0.52 15.09
CA ASN A 284 -15.84 -0.16 15.80
C ASN A 284 -17.02 0.78 16.05
N ARG A 285 -16.76 2.05 16.40
CA ARG A 285 -17.83 3.06 16.60
C ARG A 285 -18.55 3.38 15.29
N TYR A 286 -17.82 3.49 14.18
CA TYR A 286 -18.41 3.70 12.86
C TYR A 286 -19.26 2.49 12.42
N ASP A 287 -18.74 1.27 12.59
CA ASP A 287 -19.45 0.05 12.23
C ASP A 287 -20.75 -0.11 13.01
N GLU A 288 -20.75 0.20 14.30
CA GLU A 288 -21.95 0.20 15.14
C GLU A 288 -22.97 1.26 14.69
N ALA A 289 -22.50 2.51 14.49
CA ALA A 289 -23.36 3.63 14.14
C ALA A 289 -23.97 3.55 12.74
N PHE A 290 -23.25 2.96 11.79
CA PHE A 290 -23.67 2.88 10.38
C PHE A 290 -24.29 1.53 10.00
N GLN A 291 -24.62 0.70 10.99
CA GLN A 291 -25.28 -0.59 10.75
C GLN A 291 -26.55 -0.40 9.91
N GLY A 292 -26.63 -1.13 8.79
CA GLY A 292 -27.77 -1.04 7.86
C GLY A 292 -27.70 0.13 6.87
N LEU A 293 -26.88 1.16 7.10
CA LEU A 293 -26.75 2.34 6.25
C LEU A 293 -25.71 2.16 5.12
N ILE A 294 -24.63 1.44 5.42
CA ILE A 294 -23.52 1.22 4.50
C ILE A 294 -23.21 -0.26 4.31
N ILE A 295 -22.33 -0.55 3.37
CA ILE A 295 -21.57 -1.81 3.23
C ILE A 295 -20.12 -1.45 3.57
N PRO A 296 -19.63 -1.72 4.79
CA PRO A 296 -18.27 -1.38 5.19
C PRO A 296 -17.26 -2.38 4.62
N VAL A 297 -15.98 -2.01 4.67
CA VAL A 297 -14.90 -3.01 4.66
C VAL A 297 -14.90 -3.71 6.00
N GLU A 298 -14.92 -5.02 5.98
CA GLU A 298 -14.75 -5.80 7.20
C GLU A 298 -13.29 -5.75 7.63
N HIS A 299 -13.02 -4.99 8.69
CA HIS A 299 -11.65 -4.73 9.18
C HIS A 299 -11.15 -5.80 10.16
N TYR A 300 -12.05 -6.45 10.87
CA TYR A 300 -11.69 -7.39 11.95
C TYR A 300 -12.58 -8.62 11.88
N GLY A 301 -11.99 -9.78 12.07
CA GLY A 301 -12.63 -11.09 12.14
C GLY A 301 -11.88 -11.99 13.11
N ASP A 302 -12.28 -13.25 13.21
CA ASP A 302 -11.68 -14.21 14.14
C ASP A 302 -10.20 -14.49 13.84
N ASP A 303 -9.81 -14.42 12.58
CA ASP A 303 -8.48 -14.84 12.09
C ASP A 303 -7.72 -13.73 11.34
N PHE A 304 -8.27 -12.50 11.29
CA PHE A 304 -7.60 -11.36 10.68
C PHE A 304 -7.88 -10.04 11.42
N ALA A 305 -6.91 -9.14 11.32
CA ALA A 305 -7.02 -7.75 11.75
C ALA A 305 -6.38 -6.85 10.70
N SER A 306 -7.17 -5.95 10.14
CA SER A 306 -6.70 -4.89 9.25
C SER A 306 -5.84 -3.89 10.04
N SER A 307 -4.96 -3.17 9.35
CA SER A 307 -4.27 -2.00 9.91
C SER A 307 -5.20 -0.80 10.14
N GLY A 308 -6.44 -0.85 9.66
CA GLY A 308 -7.41 0.24 9.78
C GLY A 308 -6.94 1.53 9.10
N HIS A 309 -6.37 1.43 7.88
CA HIS A 309 -5.85 2.62 7.21
C HIS A 309 -6.92 3.55 6.68
N LEU A 310 -7.95 3.03 6.02
CA LEU A 310 -9.07 3.80 5.49
C LEU A 310 -10.39 3.20 5.99
N TYR A 311 -11.37 4.05 6.27
CA TYR A 311 -12.74 3.63 6.47
C TYR A 311 -13.53 3.91 5.19
N LEU A 312 -13.79 2.86 4.40
CA LEU A 312 -14.49 2.93 3.13
C LEU A 312 -15.97 2.61 3.34
N ALA A 313 -16.83 3.59 3.21
CA ALA A 313 -18.28 3.48 3.40
C ALA A 313 -18.97 3.43 2.03
N ARG A 314 -19.42 2.26 1.59
CA ARG A 314 -20.31 2.15 0.44
C ARG A 314 -21.74 2.39 0.89
N ILE A 315 -22.36 3.47 0.43
CA ILE A 315 -23.67 3.91 0.90
C ILE A 315 -24.76 3.06 0.22
N LYS A 316 -25.62 2.42 1.00
CA LYS A 316 -26.76 1.66 0.47
C LYS A 316 -27.82 2.61 -0.09
N GLY A 317 -28.37 2.24 -1.24
CA GLY A 317 -29.39 3.04 -1.92
C GLY A 317 -28.83 4.24 -2.70
N ILE A 318 -27.50 4.32 -2.87
CA ILE A 318 -26.84 5.26 -3.77
C ILE A 318 -26.04 4.45 -4.79
N ASP A 319 -26.32 4.67 -6.08
CA ASP A 319 -25.70 3.96 -7.19
C ASP A 319 -25.04 4.90 -8.20
N SER A 320 -25.00 6.21 -7.89
CA SER A 320 -24.44 7.22 -8.77
C SER A 320 -23.36 8.07 -8.10
N GLU A 321 -22.40 8.53 -8.92
CA GLU A 321 -21.38 9.51 -8.49
C GLU A 321 -22.04 10.83 -8.06
N THR A 322 -23.14 11.24 -8.68
CA THR A 322 -23.84 12.49 -8.38
C THR A 322 -24.37 12.49 -6.95
N ASP A 323 -25.07 11.44 -6.56
CA ASP A 323 -25.66 11.35 -5.23
C ASP A 323 -24.60 11.15 -4.15
N ARG A 324 -23.57 10.32 -4.44
CA ARG A 324 -22.39 10.19 -3.59
C ARG A 324 -21.72 11.55 -3.38
N ASN A 325 -21.52 12.34 -4.44
CA ASN A 325 -20.93 13.67 -4.35
C ASN A 325 -21.80 14.64 -3.55
N ALA A 326 -23.13 14.55 -3.65
CA ALA A 326 -24.04 15.34 -2.82
C ALA A 326 -23.86 15.05 -1.32
N VAL A 327 -23.58 13.79 -0.93
CA VAL A 327 -23.21 13.47 0.46
C VAL A 327 -21.88 14.09 0.85
N ILE A 328 -20.85 14.04 -0.04
CA ILE A 328 -19.55 14.70 0.18
C ILE A 328 -19.72 16.20 0.42
N ASP A 329 -20.54 16.87 -0.40
CA ASP A 329 -20.78 18.32 -0.28
C ASP A 329 -21.44 18.68 1.04
N LYS A 330 -22.39 17.85 1.51
CA LYS A 330 -23.02 18.01 2.83
C LYS A 330 -22.03 17.82 3.98
N MET A 331 -21.16 16.80 3.89
CA MET A 331 -20.09 16.60 4.87
C MET A 331 -19.12 17.79 4.89
N ALA A 332 -18.74 18.30 3.73
CA ALA A 332 -17.92 19.50 3.61
C ALA A 332 -18.62 20.72 4.23
N GLY A 333 -19.95 20.86 4.06
CA GLY A 333 -20.77 21.88 4.72
C GLY A 333 -20.76 21.79 6.26
N CYS A 334 -20.56 20.59 6.81
CA CYS A 334 -20.33 20.37 8.24
C CYS A 334 -18.86 20.61 8.68
N GLY A 335 -17.96 20.97 7.76
CA GLY A 335 -16.54 21.15 8.04
C GLY A 335 -15.77 19.82 8.20
N ILE A 336 -16.25 18.75 7.58
CA ILE A 336 -15.65 17.41 7.64
C ILE A 336 -15.07 17.08 6.27
N ALA A 337 -13.74 16.91 6.20
CA ALA A 337 -13.06 16.49 4.98
C ALA A 337 -13.28 14.98 4.73
N THR A 338 -13.83 14.63 3.57
CA THR A 338 -13.98 13.24 3.09
C THR A 338 -13.16 13.05 1.82
N ASN A 339 -13.02 11.80 1.37
CA ASN A 339 -12.31 11.47 0.15
C ASN A 339 -12.99 10.28 -0.55
N VAL A 340 -12.42 9.83 -1.67
CA VAL A 340 -12.82 8.62 -2.40
C VAL A 340 -11.59 7.79 -2.73
N HIS A 341 -11.54 6.57 -2.26
CA HIS A 341 -10.44 5.63 -2.51
C HIS A 341 -10.96 4.31 -3.12
N TYR A 342 -10.86 4.15 -4.43
CA TYR A 342 -10.23 5.01 -5.43
C TYR A 342 -11.15 5.21 -6.63
N LYS A 343 -10.93 6.29 -7.39
CA LYS A 343 -11.40 6.35 -8.77
C LYS A 343 -10.63 5.29 -9.58
N PRO A 344 -11.31 4.32 -10.24
CA PRO A 344 -10.65 3.25 -10.97
C PRO A 344 -9.66 3.74 -12.02
N LEU A 345 -8.53 3.06 -12.18
CA LEU A 345 -7.48 3.45 -13.11
C LEU A 345 -7.98 3.70 -14.55
N PRO A 346 -8.87 2.86 -15.13
CA PRO A 346 -9.40 3.08 -16.48
C PRO A 346 -10.16 4.39 -16.67
N MET A 347 -10.55 5.07 -15.60
CA MET A 347 -11.22 6.39 -15.67
C MET A 347 -10.25 7.57 -15.80
N HIS A 348 -8.96 7.37 -15.54
CA HIS A 348 -7.94 8.42 -15.62
C HIS A 348 -7.39 8.56 -17.04
N THR A 349 -7.02 9.79 -17.42
CA THR A 349 -6.54 10.13 -18.77
C THR A 349 -5.38 9.26 -19.21
N ALA A 350 -4.38 9.04 -18.36
CA ALA A 350 -3.20 8.22 -18.68
C ALA A 350 -3.58 6.80 -19.07
N TYR A 351 -4.48 6.15 -18.33
CA TYR A 351 -4.89 4.76 -18.59
C TYR A 351 -5.83 4.65 -19.79
N LYS A 352 -6.70 5.65 -20.01
CA LYS A 352 -7.49 5.75 -21.26
C LYS A 352 -6.57 5.84 -22.48
N SER A 353 -5.48 6.59 -22.39
CA SER A 353 -4.49 6.70 -23.48
C SER A 353 -3.76 5.38 -23.76
N LEU A 354 -3.68 4.48 -22.76
CA LEU A 354 -3.16 3.12 -22.90
C LEU A 354 -4.21 2.13 -23.43
N GLY A 355 -5.44 2.59 -23.71
CA GLY A 355 -6.51 1.78 -24.29
C GLY A 355 -7.44 1.10 -23.28
N PHE A 356 -7.38 1.44 -21.98
CA PHE A 356 -8.30 0.91 -20.99
C PHE A 356 -9.65 1.65 -21.01
N ASP A 357 -10.76 0.91 -20.94
CA ASP A 357 -12.12 1.45 -20.79
C ASP A 357 -12.73 0.94 -19.49
N ILE A 358 -13.36 1.84 -18.73
CA ILE A 358 -14.04 1.49 -17.46
C ILE A 358 -15.18 0.48 -17.65
N LYS A 359 -15.76 0.39 -18.85
CA LYS A 359 -16.80 -0.59 -19.17
C LYS A 359 -16.36 -2.04 -19.02
N ASP A 360 -15.05 -2.30 -19.11
CA ASP A 360 -14.46 -3.62 -18.92
C ASP A 360 -14.30 -3.98 -17.42
N TYR A 361 -14.55 -3.01 -16.52
CA TYR A 361 -14.36 -3.12 -15.06
C TYR A 361 -15.63 -2.67 -14.30
N PRO A 362 -16.80 -3.29 -14.57
CA PRO A 362 -18.07 -2.82 -14.03
C PRO A 362 -18.18 -2.90 -12.51
N VAL A 363 -17.52 -3.89 -11.86
CA VAL A 363 -17.57 -4.03 -10.41
C VAL A 363 -16.73 -2.92 -9.73
N SER A 364 -15.55 -2.61 -10.26
CA SER A 364 -14.73 -1.48 -9.82
C SER A 364 -15.48 -0.16 -9.97
N TYR A 365 -16.21 0.05 -11.06
CA TYR A 365 -17.05 1.25 -11.25
C TYR A 365 -18.17 1.34 -10.21
N ALA A 366 -18.92 0.24 -10.02
CA ALA A 366 -20.03 0.21 -9.07
C ALA A 366 -19.59 0.52 -7.64
N LYS A 367 -18.40 0.06 -7.23
CA LYS A 367 -17.82 0.39 -5.92
C LYS A 367 -17.45 1.87 -5.81
N TYR A 368 -16.80 2.41 -6.84
CA TYR A 368 -16.43 3.82 -6.89
C TYR A 368 -17.65 4.75 -6.86
N ALA A 369 -18.73 4.36 -7.54
CA ALA A 369 -19.91 5.21 -7.69
C ALA A 369 -20.59 5.56 -6.35
N ASN A 370 -20.48 4.70 -5.32
CA ASN A 370 -21.17 4.87 -4.03
C ASN A 370 -20.21 4.87 -2.82
N GLU A 371 -18.91 4.87 -3.01
CA GLU A 371 -17.93 4.86 -1.90
C GLU A 371 -17.58 6.27 -1.46
N ILE A 372 -17.56 6.48 -0.14
CA ILE A 372 -16.98 7.64 0.55
C ILE A 372 -16.00 7.13 1.60
N SER A 373 -14.80 7.71 1.60
CA SER A 373 -13.82 7.49 2.66
C SER A 373 -14.01 8.53 3.76
N LEU A 374 -14.30 8.08 4.97
CA LEU A 374 -14.49 8.94 6.15
C LEU A 374 -13.16 9.21 6.87
N PRO A 375 -13.03 10.33 7.62
CA PRO A 375 -11.84 10.59 8.41
C PRO A 375 -11.53 9.45 9.38
N LEU A 376 -10.30 8.97 9.35
CA LEU A 376 -9.83 7.93 10.26
C LEU A 376 -8.36 8.18 10.59
N HIS A 377 -8.08 8.74 11.75
CA HIS A 377 -6.72 9.01 12.25
C HIS A 377 -6.68 9.12 13.77
N THR A 378 -5.51 8.93 14.35
CA THR A 378 -5.29 8.85 15.80
C THR A 378 -5.52 10.15 16.56
N LEU A 379 -5.55 11.28 15.87
CA LEU A 379 -5.80 12.60 16.47
C LEU A 379 -7.30 12.94 16.63
N LEU A 380 -8.22 12.11 16.12
CA LEU A 380 -9.66 12.31 16.33
C LEU A 380 -10.00 12.13 17.81
N THR A 381 -10.66 13.13 18.39
CA THR A 381 -11.29 13.00 19.71
C THR A 381 -12.57 12.19 19.61
N ASP A 382 -13.10 11.74 20.75
CA ASP A 382 -14.37 11.00 20.77
C ASP A 382 -15.54 11.88 20.34
N GLU A 383 -15.51 13.16 20.71
CA GLU A 383 -16.51 14.16 20.32
C GLU A 383 -16.47 14.42 18.80
N GLU A 384 -15.28 14.43 18.20
CA GLU A 384 -15.13 14.57 16.74
C GLU A 384 -15.66 13.32 16.01
N VAL A 385 -15.43 12.12 16.55
CA VAL A 385 -15.98 10.87 16.01
C VAL A 385 -17.50 10.88 16.06
N ASP A 386 -18.11 11.28 17.19
CA ASP A 386 -19.57 11.40 17.32
C ASP A 386 -20.14 12.42 16.33
N TYR A 387 -19.47 13.56 16.18
CA TYR A 387 -19.90 14.58 15.23
C TYR A 387 -19.83 14.10 13.77
N ILE A 388 -18.79 13.34 13.39
CA ILE A 388 -18.69 12.72 12.06
C ILE A 388 -19.88 11.78 11.85
N ILE A 389 -20.20 10.93 12.84
CA ILE A 389 -21.30 9.97 12.79
C ILE A 389 -22.63 10.69 12.56
N GLU A 390 -22.95 11.69 13.37
CA GLU A 390 -24.19 12.46 13.27
C GLU A 390 -24.33 13.15 11.89
N CYS A 391 -23.28 13.82 11.44
CA CYS A 391 -23.28 14.52 10.15
C CYS A 391 -23.43 13.53 8.98
N PHE A 392 -22.75 12.38 9.02
CA PHE A 392 -22.82 11.40 7.95
C PHE A 392 -24.21 10.76 7.84
N ILE A 393 -24.82 10.33 8.96
CA ILE A 393 -26.18 9.79 8.98
C ILE A 393 -27.18 10.80 8.42
N LYS A 394 -27.07 12.07 8.86
CA LYS A 394 -27.93 13.14 8.37
C LYS A 394 -27.75 13.38 6.87
N ALA A 395 -26.50 13.49 6.40
CA ALA A 395 -26.18 13.74 4.99
C ALA A 395 -26.72 12.63 4.07
N VAL A 396 -26.54 11.37 4.45
CA VAL A 396 -27.07 10.22 3.70
C VAL A 396 -28.59 10.22 3.71
N GLY A 397 -29.22 10.44 4.88
CA GLY A 397 -30.68 10.48 4.99
C GLY A 397 -31.35 11.59 4.18
N GLU A 398 -30.70 12.74 4.02
CA GLU A 398 -31.21 13.84 3.20
C GLU A 398 -31.09 13.57 1.69
N VAL A 399 -30.05 12.87 1.25
CA VAL A 399 -29.86 12.52 -0.17
C VAL A 399 -30.80 11.38 -0.57
N THR A 400 -30.86 10.31 0.21
CA THR A 400 -31.67 9.11 -0.10
C THR A 400 -33.19 9.36 0.00
N LYS A 401 -33.65 10.33 0.80
CA LYS A 401 -35.08 10.70 0.88
C LYS A 401 -35.57 11.51 -0.30
N ASN A 402 -34.68 12.33 -0.92
CA ASN A 402 -35.03 13.14 -2.07
C ASN A 402 -35.24 12.30 -3.35
N GLU A 403 -34.88 11.02 -3.35
CA GLU A 403 -35.04 10.09 -4.48
C GLU A 403 -36.33 9.27 -4.44
N ARG A 404 -37.15 9.37 -3.36
CA ARG A 404 -38.47 8.77 -3.32
C ARG A 404 -39.52 9.82 -3.65
N PRO A 405 -39.98 9.93 -4.93
CA PRO A 405 -41.22 10.63 -5.21
C PRO A 405 -42.36 9.86 -4.50
N ASP A 406 -43.23 10.59 -3.78
CA ASP A 406 -44.48 10.08 -3.18
C ASP A 406 -45.37 9.38 -4.23
#